data_954ef4935527cc34228c938fc021b8b1
#
_entry.id   954ef4935527cc34228c938fc021b8b1
#
_cell.length_a   1.000
_cell.length_b   1.000
_cell.length_c   1.000
_cell.angle_alpha   90.00
_cell.angle_beta   90.00
_cell.angle_gamma   90.00
#
_symmetry.space_group_name_H-M   'P 1'
#
loop_
_entity.id
_entity.type
_entity.pdbx_description
1 polymer ?
#
loop_
_entity_poly.entity_id
_entity_poly.type
_entity_poly.pdbx_seq_one_letter_code
_entity_poly.pdbx_strand_id
1 'polypeptide(L)'
;MKYGFDNEKYLKIQSEHIKQRIATFGDKLYMEFGGKLFDDFHASRVLPGFEPDSKLKMLMQMKDDAEIVIVISALDIEKNKIRSDLGITYDMDVLRLRDEFMDRGLSVNSVVITHFNGQASAEAYRKRLEGMGIQVYYHHTIEGYPHNVALIDSDEGFGKNDYVETTKPLVVVTAPGPGSGKMAVCLSQLYQENKRGIKAGYAKFETFPIWNLPLNHPVNLAYEAATADLEDVNMIDPFHLDAYGETAVNYNRDVEIFPVMNALFDDIYGFSPYKSPTDMGVNMAGYCISDDEVCREASKQEIIRRYYTAICNFAEGKATEAEVAKIALLMKKAKITTDDRRSTVAAKERLEKSQSATAAIELEDGTILTAETSSLLGPSAALLLNALKYLAGIPHYVKLIPQTMIAPIQKTKVNYLHGHNPRLHTDEVLVSISIISLIDENCKLALDQLPNLKGAQVHSTVMLSEVDRKTFNKLGIGLTCDPVRKIKHLRKKEAEEE
;
A
#
# COMPACT_ATOMS: atom_id res chain seq x y z
N MET A 1 9.68 -18.02 -8.57
CA MET A 1 8.35 -17.56 -8.02
C MET A 1 7.27 -18.00 -9.00
N LYS A 2 6.19 -18.61 -8.51
CA LYS A 2 5.04 -18.94 -9.37
C LYS A 2 4.25 -17.64 -9.59
N TYR A 3 3.87 -17.38 -10.83
CA TYR A 3 3.04 -16.22 -11.20
C TYR A 3 1.57 -16.67 -11.28
N GLY A 4 0.69 -15.91 -10.67
CA GLY A 4 -0.75 -16.11 -10.72
C GLY A 4 -1.49 -14.99 -11.45
N PHE A 5 -0.75 -13.97 -11.91
CA PHE A 5 -1.30 -12.79 -12.56
C PHE A 5 -0.49 -12.40 -13.79
N ASP A 6 -1.18 -12.12 -14.88
CA ASP A 6 -0.61 -11.66 -16.14
C ASP A 6 -0.62 -10.12 -16.21
N ASN A 7 0.51 -9.52 -15.85
CA ASN A 7 0.65 -8.08 -15.79
C ASN A 7 0.63 -7.40 -17.18
N GLU A 8 1.17 -8.05 -18.22
CA GLU A 8 1.16 -7.49 -19.57
C GLU A 8 -0.26 -7.43 -20.12
N LYS A 9 -1.02 -8.52 -19.95
CA LYS A 9 -2.44 -8.55 -20.29
C LYS A 9 -3.22 -7.47 -19.54
N TYR A 10 -2.94 -7.29 -18.24
CA TYR A 10 -3.57 -6.27 -17.42
C TYR A 10 -3.33 -4.86 -17.97
N LEU A 11 -2.09 -4.50 -18.23
CA LEU A 11 -1.75 -3.20 -18.82
C LEU A 11 -2.51 -2.94 -20.13
N LYS A 12 -2.59 -3.95 -20.98
CA LYS A 12 -3.26 -3.86 -22.27
C LYS A 12 -4.77 -3.64 -22.13
N ILE A 13 -5.48 -4.58 -21.46
CA ILE A 13 -6.95 -4.55 -21.43
C ILE A 13 -7.46 -3.40 -20.56
N GLN A 14 -6.74 -3.03 -19.50
CA GLN A 14 -7.08 -1.89 -18.66
C GLN A 14 -6.98 -0.57 -19.46
N SER A 15 -5.89 -0.39 -20.23
CA SER A 15 -5.71 0.79 -21.10
C SER A 15 -6.77 0.86 -22.21
N GLU A 16 -7.10 -0.28 -22.84
CA GLU A 16 -8.16 -0.35 -23.85
C GLU A 16 -9.53 0.04 -23.26
N HIS A 17 -9.83 -0.41 -22.06
CA HIS A 17 -11.08 -0.07 -21.36
C HIS A 17 -11.18 1.42 -21.00
N ILE A 18 -10.08 2.04 -20.58
CA ILE A 18 -10.01 3.49 -20.34
C ILE A 18 -10.29 4.25 -21.65
N LYS A 19 -9.65 3.87 -22.75
CA LYS A 19 -9.87 4.50 -24.06
C LYS A 19 -11.32 4.38 -24.54
N GLN A 20 -11.95 3.21 -24.34
CA GLN A 20 -13.37 3.02 -24.62
C GLN A 20 -14.23 3.94 -23.76
N ARG A 21 -13.90 4.10 -22.48
CA ARG A 21 -14.63 4.97 -21.57
C ARG A 21 -14.51 6.44 -22.00
N ILE A 22 -13.34 6.91 -22.43
CA ILE A 22 -13.14 8.26 -22.98
C ILE A 22 -14.07 8.48 -24.19
N ALA A 23 -14.05 7.55 -25.16
CA ALA A 23 -14.87 7.65 -26.36
C ALA A 23 -16.38 7.67 -26.09
N THR A 24 -16.85 6.99 -25.02
CA THR A 24 -18.25 6.95 -24.61
C THR A 24 -18.78 8.34 -24.19
N PHE A 25 -17.92 9.18 -23.60
CA PHE A 25 -18.30 10.47 -23.02
C PHE A 25 -17.91 11.70 -23.88
N GLY A 26 -17.63 11.53 -25.15
CA GLY A 26 -17.32 12.66 -26.03
C GLY A 26 -15.89 13.15 -25.95
N ASP A 27 -14.99 12.21 -25.79
CA ASP A 27 -13.53 12.38 -25.83
C ASP A 27 -12.91 13.08 -24.60
N LYS A 28 -13.62 13.15 -23.46
CA LYS A 28 -13.04 13.64 -22.20
C LYS A 28 -13.49 12.79 -21.02
N LEU A 29 -12.54 12.40 -20.17
CA LEU A 29 -12.79 11.58 -18.99
C LEU A 29 -12.03 12.11 -17.77
N TYR A 30 -12.76 12.42 -16.70
CA TYR A 30 -12.21 12.64 -15.37
C TYR A 30 -12.11 11.30 -14.63
N MET A 31 -10.90 10.86 -14.38
CA MET A 31 -10.67 9.56 -13.76
C MET A 31 -10.12 9.74 -12.35
N GLU A 32 -10.93 9.36 -11.35
CA GLU A 32 -10.47 9.26 -9.98
C GLU A 32 -9.55 8.05 -9.83
N PHE A 33 -8.29 8.29 -9.44
CA PHE A 33 -7.36 7.22 -9.15
C PHE A 33 -7.40 6.84 -7.67
N GLY A 34 -7.90 5.64 -7.41
CA GLY A 34 -7.87 5.01 -6.09
C GLY A 34 -6.52 4.34 -5.81
N GLY A 35 -6.11 4.37 -4.54
CA GLY A 35 -4.89 3.69 -4.08
C GLY A 35 -3.58 4.34 -4.53
N LYS A 36 -2.49 3.59 -4.36
CA LYS A 36 -1.13 4.06 -4.68
C LYS A 36 -0.83 3.89 -6.17
N LEU A 37 -0.39 4.97 -6.82
CA LEU A 37 0.09 4.94 -8.21
C LEU A 37 1.50 4.36 -8.32
N PHE A 38 2.30 4.60 -7.29
CA PHE A 38 3.63 4.05 -7.10
C PHE A 38 3.58 3.06 -5.93
N ASP A 39 4.38 2.05 -5.97
CA ASP A 39 4.59 1.14 -4.84
C ASP A 39 3.30 0.42 -4.34
N ASP A 40 2.47 -0.08 -5.28
CA ASP A 40 1.30 -0.88 -4.91
C ASP A 40 1.73 -2.28 -4.45
N PHE A 41 2.41 -2.30 -3.32
CA PHE A 41 2.91 -3.55 -2.72
C PHE A 41 1.79 -4.47 -2.22
N HIS A 42 0.57 -3.94 -1.98
CA HIS A 42 -0.55 -4.81 -1.63
C HIS A 42 -0.94 -5.68 -2.83
N ALA A 43 -1.15 -5.05 -3.98
CA ALA A 43 -1.49 -5.76 -5.21
C ALA A 43 -0.44 -6.82 -5.57
N SER A 44 0.84 -6.46 -5.53
CA SER A 44 1.93 -7.41 -5.84
C SER A 44 2.05 -8.58 -4.86
N ARG A 45 1.58 -8.43 -3.61
CA ARG A 45 1.56 -9.52 -2.63
C ARG A 45 0.39 -10.48 -2.81
N VAL A 46 -0.78 -9.99 -3.22
CA VAL A 46 -1.98 -10.83 -3.37
C VAL A 46 -2.19 -11.35 -4.79
N LEU A 47 -1.55 -10.71 -5.77
CA LEU A 47 -1.54 -11.09 -7.18
C LEU A 47 -0.09 -11.30 -7.65
N PRO A 48 0.54 -12.46 -7.34
CA PRO A 48 1.91 -12.73 -7.77
C PRO A 48 2.07 -12.62 -9.29
N GLY A 49 2.93 -11.71 -9.73
CA GLY A 49 3.07 -11.28 -11.13
C GLY A 49 2.65 -9.83 -11.37
N PHE A 50 1.80 -9.25 -10.51
CA PHE A 50 1.48 -7.83 -10.56
C PHE A 50 2.70 -7.01 -10.16
N GLU A 51 3.09 -6.06 -11.00
CA GLU A 51 4.20 -5.17 -10.71
C GLU A 51 3.73 -3.95 -9.92
N PRO A 52 4.44 -3.52 -8.84
CA PRO A 52 4.01 -2.41 -7.99
C PRO A 52 3.79 -1.08 -8.70
N ASP A 53 4.45 -0.87 -9.85
CA ASP A 53 4.38 0.31 -10.70
C ASP A 53 3.44 0.15 -11.92
N SER A 54 2.63 -0.92 -12.00
CA SER A 54 1.75 -1.20 -13.14
C SER A 54 0.81 -0.06 -13.48
N LYS A 55 0.24 0.61 -12.47
CA LYS A 55 -0.64 1.76 -12.69
C LYS A 55 0.08 2.91 -13.37
N LEU A 56 1.32 3.16 -12.97
CA LEU A 56 2.17 4.17 -13.58
C LEU A 56 2.55 3.77 -15.01
N LYS A 57 2.98 2.52 -15.23
CA LYS A 57 3.30 2.02 -16.58
C LYS A 57 2.13 2.15 -17.56
N MET A 58 0.93 1.91 -17.08
CA MET A 58 -0.29 2.11 -17.84
C MET A 58 -0.48 3.59 -18.22
N LEU A 59 -0.33 4.51 -17.27
CA LEU A 59 -0.42 5.95 -17.56
C LEU A 59 0.67 6.40 -18.55
N MET A 60 1.87 5.84 -18.44
CA MET A 60 2.96 6.11 -19.40
C MET A 60 2.60 5.73 -20.83
N GLN A 61 1.81 4.67 -21.05
CA GLN A 61 1.32 4.29 -22.36
C GLN A 61 0.31 5.28 -22.94
N MET A 62 -0.30 6.13 -22.09
CA MET A 62 -1.28 7.14 -22.46
C MET A 62 -0.79 8.57 -22.19
N LYS A 63 0.53 8.78 -22.03
CA LYS A 63 1.10 10.06 -21.58
C LYS A 63 0.74 11.27 -22.47
N ASP A 64 0.56 11.03 -23.75
CA ASP A 64 0.21 12.09 -24.70
C ASP A 64 -1.26 12.52 -24.58
N ASP A 65 -2.12 11.63 -24.11
CA ASP A 65 -3.56 11.83 -23.92
C ASP A 65 -3.94 12.14 -22.47
N ALA A 66 -3.01 12.04 -21.51
CA ALA A 66 -3.27 12.18 -20.09
C ALA A 66 -2.62 13.42 -19.49
N GLU A 67 -3.34 14.08 -18.57
CA GLU A 67 -2.82 15.07 -17.65
C GLU A 67 -3.26 14.76 -16.22
N ILE A 68 -2.46 15.19 -15.26
CA ILE A 68 -2.64 14.84 -13.84
C ILE A 68 -3.03 16.09 -13.06
N VAL A 69 -4.07 15.95 -12.24
CA VAL A 69 -4.49 16.89 -11.21
C VAL A 69 -4.24 16.25 -9.85
N ILE A 70 -3.42 16.89 -9.02
CA ILE A 70 -3.11 16.39 -7.68
C ILE A 70 -4.01 17.09 -6.67
N VAL A 71 -4.70 16.32 -5.84
CA VAL A 71 -5.67 16.82 -4.87
C VAL A 71 -5.12 16.68 -3.45
N ILE A 72 -5.26 17.72 -2.64
CA ILE A 72 -4.92 17.70 -1.22
C ILE A 72 -5.98 18.41 -0.39
N SER A 73 -6.30 17.86 0.79
CA SER A 73 -7.25 18.51 1.71
C SER A 73 -6.58 19.63 2.51
N ALA A 74 -7.23 20.80 2.60
CA ALA A 74 -6.82 21.89 3.48
C ALA A 74 -6.72 21.44 4.95
N LEU A 75 -7.58 20.51 5.36
CA LEU A 75 -7.56 19.92 6.71
C LEU A 75 -6.31 19.04 6.95
N ASP A 76 -5.83 18.35 5.91
CA ASP A 76 -4.61 17.54 6.02
C ASP A 76 -3.35 18.43 6.06
N ILE A 77 -3.37 19.57 5.33
CA ILE A 77 -2.31 20.59 5.40
C ILE A 77 -2.26 21.18 6.82
N GLU A 78 -3.40 21.60 7.35
CA GLU A 78 -3.51 22.25 8.66
C GLU A 78 -3.02 21.31 9.80
N LYS A 79 -3.33 20.01 9.72
CA LYS A 79 -2.92 19.01 10.68
C LYS A 79 -1.49 18.50 10.48
N ASN A 80 -0.77 18.95 9.46
CA ASN A 80 0.52 18.40 9.03
C ASN A 80 0.49 16.87 8.96
N LYS A 81 -0.56 16.33 8.33
CA LYS A 81 -0.79 14.89 8.26
C LYS A 81 0.39 14.18 7.59
N ILE A 82 0.90 13.16 8.28
CA ILE A 82 2.07 12.41 7.83
C ILE A 82 1.63 11.15 7.09
N ARG A 83 2.26 10.89 5.97
CA ARG A 83 2.17 9.63 5.25
C ARG A 83 3.07 8.59 5.94
N SER A 84 2.46 7.65 6.63
CA SER A 84 3.13 6.72 7.55
C SER A 84 4.19 5.82 6.91
N ASP A 85 4.03 5.47 5.63
CA ASP A 85 4.96 4.61 4.88
C ASP A 85 6.23 5.35 4.45
N LEU A 86 6.16 6.66 4.23
CA LEU A 86 7.28 7.50 3.79
C LEU A 86 7.82 8.42 4.89
N GLY A 87 7.04 8.70 5.94
CA GLY A 87 7.43 9.60 7.03
C GLY A 87 7.48 11.08 6.63
N ILE A 88 6.84 11.47 5.52
CA ILE A 88 6.73 12.85 5.04
C ILE A 88 5.30 13.35 5.17
N THR A 89 5.12 14.66 5.26
CA THR A 89 3.78 15.29 5.29
C THR A 89 3.09 15.22 3.93
N TYR A 90 1.76 15.28 3.91
CA TYR A 90 1.00 15.19 2.65
C TYR A 90 1.30 16.34 1.70
N ASP A 91 1.56 17.55 2.19
CA ASP A 91 1.97 18.69 1.37
C ASP A 91 3.34 18.46 0.70
N MET A 92 4.28 17.81 1.40
CA MET A 92 5.56 17.40 0.82
C MET A 92 5.38 16.25 -0.17
N ASP A 93 4.44 15.33 0.09
CA ASP A 93 4.15 14.23 -0.82
C ASP A 93 3.52 14.71 -2.14
N VAL A 94 2.73 15.79 -2.14
CA VAL A 94 2.26 16.43 -3.38
C VAL A 94 3.43 16.83 -4.28
N LEU A 95 4.46 17.46 -3.72
CA LEU A 95 5.65 17.85 -4.49
C LEU A 95 6.43 16.63 -5.00
N ARG A 96 6.60 15.62 -4.15
CA ARG A 96 7.23 14.35 -4.55
C ARG A 96 6.46 13.68 -5.69
N LEU A 97 5.13 13.58 -5.58
CA LEU A 97 4.29 12.99 -6.63
C LEU A 97 4.42 13.76 -7.94
N ARG A 98 4.39 15.10 -7.89
CA ARG A 98 4.58 15.94 -9.06
C ARG A 98 5.92 15.67 -9.74
N ASP A 99 7.00 15.69 -8.99
CA ASP A 99 8.35 15.49 -9.53
C ASP A 99 8.48 14.08 -10.13
N GLU A 100 8.00 13.05 -9.44
CA GLU A 100 7.96 11.66 -9.93
C GLU A 100 7.18 11.50 -11.24
N PHE A 101 6.05 12.21 -11.42
CA PHE A 101 5.29 12.20 -12.67
C PHE A 101 6.05 12.92 -13.79
N MET A 102 6.58 14.11 -13.50
CA MET A 102 7.28 14.94 -14.49
C MET A 102 8.59 14.28 -14.97
N ASP A 103 9.34 13.66 -14.07
CA ASP A 103 10.58 12.93 -14.41
C ASP A 103 10.31 11.76 -15.38
N ARG A 104 9.08 11.24 -15.39
CA ARG A 104 8.63 10.21 -16.33
C ARG A 104 7.95 10.77 -17.58
N GLY A 105 7.89 12.08 -17.72
CA GLY A 105 7.30 12.75 -18.88
C GLY A 105 5.76 12.79 -18.88
N LEU A 106 5.11 12.61 -17.71
CA LEU A 106 3.69 12.85 -17.55
C LEU A 106 3.42 14.32 -17.26
N SER A 107 2.36 14.88 -17.84
CA SER A 107 1.97 16.26 -17.62
C SER A 107 1.22 16.38 -16.29
N VAL A 108 1.74 17.20 -15.37
CA VAL A 108 1.02 17.59 -14.15
C VAL A 108 0.44 18.98 -14.38
N ASN A 109 -0.88 19.05 -14.49
CA ASN A 109 -1.59 20.29 -14.79
C ASN A 109 -1.59 21.25 -13.59
N SER A 110 -2.10 20.76 -12.43
CA SER A 110 -2.38 21.63 -11.30
C SER A 110 -2.50 20.87 -9.97
N VAL A 111 -2.59 21.63 -8.90
CA VAL A 111 -2.96 21.16 -7.57
C VAL A 111 -4.31 21.76 -7.17
N VAL A 112 -5.23 20.91 -6.67
CA VAL A 112 -6.51 21.35 -6.13
C VAL A 112 -6.49 21.19 -4.60
N ILE A 113 -6.69 22.28 -3.88
CA ILE A 113 -6.83 22.28 -2.42
C ILE A 113 -8.32 22.21 -2.09
N THR A 114 -8.75 21.07 -1.58
CA THR A 114 -10.14 20.79 -1.21
C THR A 114 -10.44 21.11 0.25
N HIS A 115 -11.74 21.05 0.63
CA HIS A 115 -12.21 21.40 1.97
C HIS A 115 -11.73 22.78 2.43
N PHE A 116 -11.54 23.69 1.46
CA PHE A 116 -11.05 25.02 1.75
C PHE A 116 -12.18 25.87 2.37
N ASN A 117 -11.87 26.48 3.50
CA ASN A 117 -12.74 27.38 4.23
C ASN A 117 -11.92 28.52 4.89
N GLY A 118 -10.95 29.07 4.15
CA GLY A 118 -10.13 30.18 4.61
C GLY A 118 -8.97 29.80 5.56
N GLN A 119 -8.51 28.53 5.59
CA GLN A 119 -7.39 28.12 6.43
C GLN A 119 -6.09 28.82 6.01
N ALA A 120 -5.46 29.53 6.94
CA ALA A 120 -4.22 30.28 6.68
C ALA A 120 -3.06 29.39 6.23
N SER A 121 -3.00 28.13 6.72
CA SER A 121 -2.01 27.13 6.29
C SER A 121 -2.18 26.75 4.81
N ALA A 122 -3.44 26.59 4.35
CA ALA A 122 -3.75 26.30 2.96
C ALA A 122 -3.43 27.47 2.04
N GLU A 123 -3.70 28.72 2.46
CA GLU A 123 -3.31 29.92 1.71
C GLU A 123 -1.78 30.07 1.62
N ALA A 124 -1.07 29.82 2.70
CA ALA A 124 0.40 29.84 2.69
C ALA A 124 0.96 28.77 1.76
N TYR A 125 0.36 27.58 1.76
CA TYR A 125 0.76 26.48 0.88
C TYR A 125 0.48 26.83 -0.58
N ARG A 126 -0.69 27.39 -0.92
CA ARG A 126 -1.00 27.90 -2.27
C ARG A 126 0.09 28.86 -2.75
N LYS A 127 0.40 29.91 -1.97
CA LYS A 127 1.43 30.90 -2.33
C LYS A 127 2.79 30.24 -2.59
N ARG A 128 3.15 29.24 -1.79
CA ARG A 128 4.38 28.46 -1.99
C ARG A 128 4.37 27.73 -3.32
N LEU A 129 3.29 27.03 -3.67
CA LEU A 129 3.16 26.31 -4.94
C LEU A 129 3.16 27.25 -6.15
N GLU A 130 2.43 28.36 -6.07
CA GLU A 130 2.40 29.40 -7.12
C GLU A 130 3.79 30.02 -7.32
N GLY A 131 4.54 30.25 -6.24
CA GLY A 131 5.95 30.67 -6.30
C GLY A 131 6.88 29.69 -6.98
N MET A 132 6.48 28.40 -7.07
CA MET A 132 7.17 27.33 -7.83
C MET A 132 6.63 27.17 -9.26
N GLY A 133 5.72 28.05 -9.70
CA GLY A 133 5.09 28.00 -11.02
C GLY A 133 4.01 26.92 -11.17
N ILE A 134 3.45 26.41 -10.06
CA ILE A 134 2.39 25.41 -10.06
C ILE A 134 1.05 26.13 -9.99
N GLN A 135 0.12 25.78 -10.87
CA GLN A 135 -1.25 26.28 -10.82
C GLN A 135 -2.01 25.65 -9.65
N VAL A 136 -2.75 26.46 -8.90
CA VAL A 136 -3.49 25.99 -7.71
C VAL A 136 -4.92 26.51 -7.75
N TYR A 137 -5.86 25.60 -7.50
CA TYR A 137 -7.29 25.86 -7.47
C TYR A 137 -7.87 25.52 -6.10
N TYR A 138 -8.96 26.20 -5.70
CA TYR A 138 -9.68 25.90 -4.47
C TYR A 138 -11.00 25.21 -4.75
N HIS A 139 -11.27 24.16 -3.98
CA HIS A 139 -12.61 23.59 -3.85
C HIS A 139 -13.10 23.80 -2.41
N HIS A 140 -14.22 24.47 -2.29
CA HIS A 140 -14.78 24.86 -1.01
C HIS A 140 -15.51 23.71 -0.33
N THR A 141 -15.68 23.82 0.99
CA THR A 141 -16.56 22.91 1.74
C THR A 141 -18.02 23.24 1.38
N ILE A 142 -18.76 22.21 0.97
CA ILE A 142 -20.20 22.33 0.67
C ILE A 142 -20.97 21.77 1.87
N GLU A 143 -21.90 22.54 2.41
CA GLU A 143 -22.69 22.15 3.57
C GLU A 143 -23.62 21.00 3.22
N GLY A 144 -23.64 19.96 4.08
CA GLY A 144 -24.44 18.76 3.88
C GLY A 144 -23.91 17.81 2.81
N TYR A 145 -22.70 18.03 2.27
CA TYR A 145 -22.05 17.06 1.38
C TYR A 145 -21.81 15.72 2.11
N PRO A 146 -22.10 14.57 1.51
CA PRO A 146 -22.54 14.36 0.11
C PRO A 146 -24.05 14.26 -0.09
N HIS A 147 -24.90 14.50 0.91
CA HIS A 147 -26.34 14.17 0.86
C HIS A 147 -27.24 15.33 0.37
N ASN A 148 -26.79 16.56 0.44
CA ASN A 148 -27.57 17.72 0.00
C ASN A 148 -27.38 17.97 -1.50
N VAL A 149 -27.95 17.07 -2.34
CA VAL A 149 -27.79 17.08 -3.80
C VAL A 149 -28.16 18.44 -4.40
N ALA A 150 -29.28 19.01 -4.00
CA ALA A 150 -29.76 20.29 -4.53
C ALA A 150 -28.78 21.46 -4.30
N LEU A 151 -28.05 21.47 -3.17
CA LEU A 151 -27.02 22.46 -2.93
C LEU A 151 -25.74 22.11 -3.68
N ILE A 152 -25.36 20.82 -3.71
CA ILE A 152 -24.15 20.35 -4.36
C ILE A 152 -24.17 20.68 -5.85
N ASP A 153 -25.29 20.39 -6.55
CA ASP A 153 -25.50 20.68 -7.96
C ASP A 153 -26.07 22.08 -8.20
N SER A 154 -25.43 23.07 -7.62
CA SER A 154 -25.82 24.48 -7.76
C SER A 154 -24.61 25.41 -7.91
N ASP A 155 -24.88 26.69 -8.23
CA ASP A 155 -23.84 27.71 -8.30
C ASP A 155 -23.19 28.00 -6.94
N GLU A 156 -23.92 27.77 -5.84
CA GLU A 156 -23.40 27.89 -4.47
C GLU A 156 -22.64 26.63 -3.99
N GLY A 157 -22.85 25.50 -4.67
CA GLY A 157 -22.16 24.24 -4.45
C GLY A 157 -20.97 24.06 -5.40
N PHE A 158 -21.11 23.18 -6.38
CA PHE A 158 -20.04 22.93 -7.36
C PHE A 158 -19.69 24.15 -8.20
N GLY A 159 -20.64 25.04 -8.45
CA GLY A 159 -20.41 26.28 -9.18
C GLY A 159 -19.48 27.27 -8.48
N LYS A 160 -19.38 27.21 -7.14
CA LYS A 160 -18.49 28.04 -6.34
C LYS A 160 -17.02 27.62 -6.40
N ASN A 161 -16.76 26.37 -6.76
CA ASN A 161 -15.40 25.84 -6.88
C ASN A 161 -14.69 26.44 -8.09
N ASP A 162 -13.38 26.63 -7.97
CA ASP A 162 -12.58 27.03 -9.12
C ASP A 162 -12.66 25.98 -10.23
N TYR A 163 -12.80 26.43 -11.47
CA TYR A 163 -12.72 25.54 -12.62
C TYR A 163 -11.27 25.27 -12.97
N VAL A 164 -10.91 24.00 -13.00
CA VAL A 164 -9.58 23.54 -13.43
C VAL A 164 -9.54 23.46 -14.95
N GLU A 165 -8.79 24.33 -15.59
CA GLU A 165 -8.61 24.28 -17.05
C GLU A 165 -7.80 23.05 -17.44
N THR A 166 -8.42 22.16 -18.24
CA THR A 166 -7.83 20.91 -18.69
C THR A 166 -7.88 20.81 -20.20
N THR A 167 -6.84 20.22 -20.81
CA THR A 167 -6.65 20.17 -22.26
C THR A 167 -6.59 18.76 -22.84
N LYS A 168 -6.37 17.77 -22.00
CA LYS A 168 -6.20 16.38 -22.43
C LYS A 168 -7.50 15.59 -22.31
N PRO A 169 -7.67 14.55 -23.14
CA PRO A 169 -8.87 13.69 -23.09
C PRO A 169 -8.95 12.87 -21.79
N LEU A 170 -7.84 12.54 -21.16
CA LEU A 170 -7.80 11.84 -19.86
C LEU A 170 -7.28 12.78 -18.77
N VAL A 171 -8.13 13.12 -17.82
CA VAL A 171 -7.75 13.90 -16.63
C VAL A 171 -7.67 12.95 -15.44
N VAL A 172 -6.47 12.64 -15.00
CA VAL A 172 -6.19 11.76 -13.86
C VAL A 172 -6.21 12.56 -12.56
N VAL A 173 -7.16 12.29 -11.69
CA VAL A 173 -7.29 12.96 -10.38
C VAL A 173 -6.73 12.04 -9.30
N THR A 174 -5.59 12.42 -8.72
CA THR A 174 -4.88 11.63 -7.70
C THR A 174 -4.57 12.45 -6.45
N ALA A 175 -4.10 11.78 -5.38
CA ALA A 175 -3.83 12.44 -4.10
C ALA A 175 -2.81 11.66 -3.26
N PRO A 176 -2.15 12.30 -2.28
CA PRO A 176 -1.28 11.65 -1.30
C PRO A 176 -1.94 10.55 -0.48
N GLY A 177 -3.27 10.65 -0.25
CA GLY A 177 -3.98 9.68 0.57
C GLY A 177 -5.51 9.73 0.43
N PRO A 178 -6.22 8.87 1.18
CA PRO A 178 -7.67 8.82 1.18
C PRO A 178 -8.30 10.06 1.83
N GLY A 179 -9.58 10.33 1.51
CA GLY A 179 -10.33 11.44 2.09
C GLY A 179 -9.94 12.83 1.57
N SER A 180 -9.13 12.92 0.52
CA SER A 180 -8.66 14.18 -0.05
C SER A 180 -9.68 14.91 -0.93
N GLY A 181 -10.85 14.30 -1.23
CA GLY A 181 -11.91 14.91 -2.04
C GLY A 181 -11.77 14.72 -3.54
N LYS A 182 -11.03 13.72 -4.02
CA LYS A 182 -10.85 13.42 -5.45
C LYS A 182 -12.17 13.27 -6.21
N MET A 183 -13.12 12.50 -5.66
CA MET A 183 -14.45 12.32 -6.25
C MET A 183 -15.18 13.65 -6.41
N ALA A 184 -15.20 14.50 -5.36
CA ALA A 184 -15.83 15.80 -5.41
C ALA A 184 -15.18 16.73 -6.45
N VAL A 185 -13.85 16.64 -6.65
CA VAL A 185 -13.14 17.37 -7.71
C VAL A 185 -13.61 16.90 -9.08
N CYS A 186 -13.67 15.59 -9.32
CA CYS A 186 -14.18 15.05 -10.60
C CYS A 186 -15.61 15.54 -10.88
N LEU A 187 -16.52 15.39 -9.93
CA LEU A 187 -17.93 15.78 -10.09
C LEU A 187 -18.12 17.28 -10.29
N SER A 188 -17.38 18.10 -9.52
CA SER A 188 -17.39 19.55 -9.70
C SER A 188 -16.90 19.95 -11.10
N GLN A 189 -15.87 19.27 -11.61
CA GLN A 189 -15.41 19.48 -12.98
C GLN A 189 -16.49 19.09 -14.01
N LEU A 190 -17.18 17.97 -13.83
CA LEU A 190 -18.27 17.58 -14.72
C LEU A 190 -19.40 18.59 -14.75
N TYR A 191 -19.79 19.11 -13.58
CA TYR A 191 -20.77 20.19 -13.47
C TYR A 191 -20.33 21.43 -14.26
N GLN A 192 -19.09 21.87 -14.06
CA GLN A 192 -18.50 23.02 -14.71
C GLN A 192 -18.33 22.84 -16.24
N GLU A 193 -17.94 21.64 -16.69
CA GLU A 193 -17.84 21.27 -18.10
C GLU A 193 -19.21 21.28 -18.76
N ASN A 194 -20.21 20.67 -18.13
CA ASN A 194 -21.59 20.65 -18.66
C ASN A 194 -22.14 22.07 -18.84
N LYS A 195 -21.94 22.96 -17.89
CA LYS A 195 -22.32 24.39 -18.02
C LYS A 195 -21.62 25.10 -19.19
N ARG A 196 -20.44 24.62 -19.58
CA ARG A 196 -19.68 25.13 -20.74
C ARG A 196 -20.01 24.43 -22.05
N GLY A 197 -20.95 23.46 -22.01
CA GLY A 197 -21.33 22.67 -23.17
C GLY A 197 -20.26 21.64 -23.58
N ILE A 198 -19.31 21.31 -22.69
CA ILE A 198 -18.28 20.32 -22.94
C ILE A 198 -18.77 18.98 -22.39
N LYS A 199 -18.74 17.95 -23.24
CA LYS A 199 -19.11 16.60 -22.84
C LYS A 199 -17.91 15.94 -22.18
N ALA A 200 -18.08 15.52 -20.93
CA ALA A 200 -17.07 14.83 -20.17
C ALA A 200 -17.71 13.71 -19.35
N GLY A 201 -16.95 12.68 -19.04
CA GLY A 201 -17.39 11.54 -18.22
C GLY A 201 -16.60 11.41 -16.93
N TYR A 202 -17.10 10.56 -16.05
CA TYR A 202 -16.44 10.15 -14.83
C TYR A 202 -16.04 8.67 -14.90
N ALA A 203 -14.93 8.30 -14.31
CA ALA A 203 -14.62 6.92 -14.01
C ALA A 203 -13.79 6.82 -12.74
N LYS A 204 -13.91 5.69 -12.04
CA LYS A 204 -13.09 5.36 -10.88
C LYS A 204 -12.13 4.24 -11.26
N PHE A 205 -10.83 4.54 -11.18
CA PHE A 205 -9.81 3.52 -11.36
C PHE A 205 -9.64 2.72 -10.08
N GLU A 206 -9.86 1.43 -10.15
CA GLU A 206 -9.73 0.52 -9.03
C GLU A 206 -8.97 -0.74 -9.42
N THR A 207 -8.25 -1.33 -8.45
CA THR A 207 -7.69 -2.66 -8.55
C THR A 207 -8.45 -3.62 -7.63
N PHE A 208 -8.91 -3.13 -6.49
CA PHE A 208 -9.65 -3.88 -5.47
C PHE A 208 -10.88 -3.09 -4.99
N PRO A 209 -11.94 -3.81 -4.55
CA PRO A 209 -12.09 -5.27 -4.66
C PRO A 209 -12.13 -5.70 -6.13
N ILE A 210 -11.76 -6.94 -6.42
CA ILE A 210 -11.91 -7.49 -7.77
C ILE A 210 -13.37 -7.91 -7.92
N TRP A 211 -14.11 -7.13 -8.68
CA TRP A 211 -15.56 -7.19 -8.74
C TRP A 211 -16.15 -8.50 -9.25
N ASN A 212 -15.44 -9.17 -10.18
CA ASN A 212 -15.87 -10.43 -10.79
C ASN A 212 -15.34 -11.70 -10.09
N LEU A 213 -14.77 -11.55 -8.88
CA LEU A 213 -14.46 -12.67 -8.00
C LEU A 213 -15.55 -12.87 -6.95
N PRO A 214 -15.73 -14.08 -6.40
CA PRO A 214 -16.66 -14.30 -5.30
C PRO A 214 -16.37 -13.42 -4.07
N LEU A 215 -17.41 -13.01 -3.34
CA LEU A 215 -17.31 -12.14 -2.17
C LEU A 215 -16.28 -12.64 -1.14
N ASN A 216 -16.26 -13.95 -0.86
CA ASN A 216 -15.33 -14.55 0.09
C ASN A 216 -14.04 -15.07 -0.57
N HIS A 217 -13.71 -14.60 -1.77
CA HIS A 217 -12.45 -14.95 -2.40
C HIS A 217 -11.28 -14.39 -1.58
N PRO A 218 -10.21 -15.18 -1.30
CA PRO A 218 -9.09 -14.72 -0.48
C PRO A 218 -8.48 -13.39 -0.93
N VAL A 219 -8.42 -13.11 -2.22
CA VAL A 219 -7.94 -11.83 -2.78
C VAL A 219 -8.78 -10.65 -2.25
N ASN A 220 -10.10 -10.76 -2.30
CA ASN A 220 -11.00 -9.71 -1.81
C ASN A 220 -10.95 -9.60 -0.28
N LEU A 221 -10.87 -10.73 0.43
CA LEU A 221 -10.70 -10.74 1.90
C LEU A 221 -9.37 -10.11 2.33
N ALA A 222 -8.30 -10.30 1.56
CA ALA A 222 -6.99 -9.68 1.83
C ALA A 222 -7.03 -8.16 1.66
N TYR A 223 -7.81 -7.66 0.71
CA TYR A 223 -8.03 -6.21 0.56
C TYR A 223 -8.83 -5.64 1.74
N GLU A 224 -9.91 -6.29 2.15
CA GLU A 224 -10.68 -5.90 3.33
C GLU A 224 -9.81 -5.92 4.61
N ALA A 225 -8.88 -6.87 4.73
CA ALA A 225 -7.89 -6.88 5.82
C ALA A 225 -6.86 -5.72 5.70
N ALA A 226 -6.56 -5.27 4.48
CA ALA A 226 -5.64 -4.16 4.25
C ALA A 226 -6.24 -2.78 4.56
N THR A 227 -7.57 -2.68 4.56
CA THR A 227 -8.38 -1.47 4.81
C THR A 227 -9.20 -1.57 6.10
N ALA A 228 -8.74 -2.41 7.04
CA ALA A 228 -9.47 -2.65 8.30
C ALA A 228 -9.63 -1.38 9.15
N ASP A 229 -8.64 -0.48 9.09
CA ASP A 229 -8.63 0.83 9.73
C ASP A 229 -9.60 1.85 9.11
N LEU A 230 -10.02 1.63 7.86
CA LEU A 230 -10.99 2.46 7.15
C LEU A 230 -12.43 1.95 7.26
N GLU A 231 -12.65 0.85 7.96
CA GLU A 231 -13.95 0.18 8.12
C GLU A 231 -14.58 -0.29 6.78
N ASP A 232 -13.79 -0.37 5.70
CA ASP A 232 -14.25 -0.88 4.41
C ASP A 232 -14.66 -2.35 4.52
N VAL A 233 -15.85 -2.67 4.03
CA VAL A 233 -16.43 -4.02 3.99
C VAL A 233 -16.83 -4.35 2.57
N ASN A 234 -16.37 -5.49 2.08
CA ASN A 234 -16.81 -5.98 0.78
C ASN A 234 -18.23 -6.51 0.86
N MET A 235 -19.03 -6.18 -0.14
CA MET A 235 -20.42 -6.64 -0.26
C MET A 235 -20.77 -6.90 -1.72
N ILE A 236 -21.86 -7.63 -1.94
CA ILE A 236 -22.45 -7.73 -3.27
C ILE A 236 -23.09 -6.39 -3.61
N ASP A 237 -22.79 -5.88 -4.80
CA ASP A 237 -23.39 -4.68 -5.34
C ASP A 237 -24.87 -4.96 -5.71
N PRO A 238 -25.84 -4.44 -4.94
CA PRO A 238 -27.24 -4.72 -5.18
C PRO A 238 -27.77 -4.04 -6.45
N PHE A 239 -27.18 -2.90 -6.83
CA PHE A 239 -27.57 -2.17 -8.04
C PHE A 239 -27.11 -2.91 -9.30
N HIS A 240 -25.91 -3.51 -9.26
CA HIS A 240 -25.40 -4.32 -10.36
C HIS A 240 -26.23 -5.58 -10.55
N LEU A 241 -26.55 -6.24 -9.45
CA LEU A 241 -27.42 -7.42 -9.46
C LEU A 241 -28.81 -7.11 -10.02
N ASP A 242 -29.42 -5.99 -9.63
CA ASP A 242 -30.73 -5.56 -10.11
C ASP A 242 -30.68 -5.20 -11.61
N ALA A 243 -29.66 -4.48 -12.05
CA ALA A 243 -29.55 -3.99 -13.42
C ALA A 243 -29.19 -5.08 -14.45
N TYR A 244 -28.38 -6.08 -14.05
CA TYR A 244 -27.79 -7.04 -14.98
C TYR A 244 -28.05 -8.52 -14.64
N GLY A 245 -28.57 -8.82 -13.45
CA GLY A 245 -28.75 -10.19 -12.97
C GLY A 245 -27.42 -10.88 -12.64
N GLU A 246 -26.31 -10.14 -12.56
CA GLU A 246 -24.99 -10.63 -12.28
C GLU A 246 -24.51 -10.14 -10.92
N THR A 247 -23.76 -11.01 -10.21
CA THR A 247 -23.16 -10.63 -8.94
C THR A 247 -21.83 -9.93 -9.17
N ALA A 248 -21.66 -8.75 -8.58
CA ALA A 248 -20.41 -8.02 -8.53
C ALA A 248 -20.04 -7.71 -7.08
N VAL A 249 -18.76 -7.70 -6.77
CA VAL A 249 -18.26 -7.32 -5.44
C VAL A 249 -17.79 -5.88 -5.47
N ASN A 250 -18.31 -5.09 -4.53
CA ASN A 250 -17.88 -3.72 -4.31
C ASN A 250 -17.77 -3.46 -2.81
N TYR A 251 -17.30 -2.32 -2.35
CA TYR A 251 -17.28 -2.02 -0.93
C TYR A 251 -18.45 -1.11 -0.53
N ASN A 252 -18.82 -1.23 0.74
CA ASN A 252 -19.98 -0.56 1.33
C ASN A 252 -20.05 0.94 0.99
N ARG A 253 -18.94 1.68 1.08
CA ARG A 253 -18.95 3.13 0.83
C ARG A 253 -19.38 3.51 -0.59
N ASP A 254 -18.97 2.74 -1.59
CA ASP A 254 -19.37 3.02 -2.98
C ASP A 254 -20.82 2.64 -3.23
N VAL A 255 -21.28 1.55 -2.61
CA VAL A 255 -22.69 1.15 -2.69
C VAL A 255 -23.61 2.16 -1.99
N GLU A 256 -23.22 2.63 -0.80
CA GLU A 256 -23.98 3.60 -0.01
C GLU A 256 -24.08 4.98 -0.70
N ILE A 257 -23.01 5.43 -1.37
CA ILE A 257 -22.96 6.73 -2.03
C ILE A 257 -23.61 6.72 -3.43
N PHE A 258 -23.78 5.55 -4.04
CA PHE A 258 -24.24 5.45 -5.42
C PHE A 258 -25.58 6.14 -5.70
N PRO A 259 -26.63 6.07 -4.84
CA PRO A 259 -27.87 6.81 -5.08
C PRO A 259 -27.67 8.33 -5.20
N VAL A 260 -26.75 8.88 -4.41
CA VAL A 260 -26.39 10.31 -4.49
C VAL A 260 -25.65 10.61 -5.80
N MET A 261 -24.69 9.76 -6.16
CA MET A 261 -23.97 9.89 -7.43
C MET A 261 -24.91 9.83 -8.62
N ASN A 262 -25.85 8.88 -8.59
CA ASN A 262 -26.84 8.70 -9.63
C ASN A 262 -27.70 9.96 -9.81
N ALA A 263 -28.17 10.56 -8.71
CA ALA A 263 -28.93 11.80 -8.74
C ALA A 263 -28.10 12.98 -9.31
N LEU A 264 -26.82 13.11 -8.91
CA LEU A 264 -25.92 14.12 -9.46
C LEU A 264 -25.69 13.94 -10.98
N PHE A 265 -25.55 12.71 -11.45
CA PHE A 265 -25.45 12.44 -12.89
C PHE A 265 -26.73 12.76 -13.64
N ASP A 266 -27.89 12.42 -13.06
CA ASP A 266 -29.19 12.79 -13.65
C ASP A 266 -29.33 14.31 -13.79
N ASP A 267 -28.91 15.08 -12.79
CA ASP A 267 -28.96 16.55 -12.84
C ASP A 267 -27.95 17.11 -13.87
N ILE A 268 -26.72 16.58 -13.89
CA ILE A 268 -25.64 17.06 -14.80
C ILE A 268 -25.93 16.70 -16.27
N TYR A 269 -26.38 15.46 -16.55
CA TYR A 269 -26.50 14.97 -17.94
C TYR A 269 -27.94 14.84 -18.43
N GLY A 270 -28.95 14.99 -17.54
CA GLY A 270 -30.34 14.66 -17.82
C GLY A 270 -30.65 13.17 -17.74
N PHE A 271 -29.68 12.33 -17.47
CA PHE A 271 -29.80 10.90 -17.19
C PHE A 271 -28.50 10.38 -16.58
N SER A 272 -28.58 9.37 -15.73
CA SER A 272 -27.34 8.72 -15.25
C SER A 272 -26.79 7.76 -16.28
N PRO A 273 -25.51 7.88 -16.65
CA PRO A 273 -24.83 6.93 -17.55
C PRO A 273 -24.49 5.61 -16.87
N TYR A 274 -24.68 5.50 -15.54
CA TYR A 274 -24.33 4.34 -14.73
C TYR A 274 -25.56 3.73 -14.08
N LYS A 275 -25.62 2.40 -14.04
CA LYS A 275 -26.68 1.65 -13.35
C LYS A 275 -26.21 1.11 -11.99
N SER A 276 -24.92 1.10 -11.74
CA SER A 276 -24.34 0.59 -10.50
C SER A 276 -23.02 1.27 -10.17
N PRO A 277 -22.55 1.24 -8.90
CA PRO A 277 -21.20 1.68 -8.56
C PRO A 277 -20.12 0.86 -9.28
N THR A 278 -20.36 -0.41 -9.58
CA THR A 278 -19.45 -1.24 -10.37
C THR A 278 -19.27 -0.71 -11.80
N ASP A 279 -20.33 -0.15 -12.40
CA ASP A 279 -20.24 0.47 -13.74
C ASP A 279 -19.36 1.70 -13.78
N MET A 280 -19.27 2.45 -12.68
CA MET A 280 -18.39 3.62 -12.57
C MET A 280 -16.93 3.22 -12.56
N GLY A 281 -16.64 2.00 -12.09
CA GLY A 281 -15.29 1.46 -11.98
C GLY A 281 -14.68 1.06 -13.32
N VAL A 282 -13.36 1.22 -13.42
CA VAL A 282 -12.54 0.59 -14.47
C VAL A 282 -11.58 -0.36 -13.78
N ASN A 283 -11.89 -1.65 -13.79
CA ASN A 283 -11.14 -2.69 -13.09
C ASN A 283 -11.16 -3.99 -13.90
N MET A 284 -10.06 -4.26 -14.60
CA MET A 284 -9.87 -5.45 -15.42
C MET A 284 -9.00 -6.52 -14.73
N ALA A 285 -8.64 -6.32 -13.46
CA ALA A 285 -7.70 -7.19 -12.76
C ALA A 285 -8.16 -8.65 -12.71
N GLY A 286 -9.44 -8.92 -12.48
CA GLY A 286 -9.95 -10.28 -12.41
C GLY A 286 -9.82 -11.10 -13.70
N TYR A 287 -9.80 -10.44 -14.86
CA TYR A 287 -9.59 -11.08 -16.16
C TYR A 287 -8.11 -11.44 -16.43
N CYS A 288 -7.21 -11.00 -15.56
CA CYS A 288 -5.76 -11.17 -15.70
C CYS A 288 -5.19 -12.18 -14.70
N ILE A 289 -6.04 -12.81 -13.88
CA ILE A 289 -5.64 -13.94 -13.04
C ILE A 289 -5.42 -15.14 -13.96
N SER A 290 -4.18 -15.63 -14.01
CA SER A 290 -3.75 -16.77 -14.83
C SER A 290 -3.67 -18.07 -14.03
N ASP A 291 -3.43 -17.97 -12.71
CA ASP A 291 -3.45 -19.10 -11.77
C ASP A 291 -4.11 -18.63 -10.47
N ASP A 292 -5.37 -19.02 -10.29
CA ASP A 292 -6.19 -18.61 -9.16
C ASP A 292 -5.67 -19.19 -7.82
N GLU A 293 -5.15 -20.41 -7.81
CA GLU A 293 -4.64 -21.03 -6.58
C GLU A 293 -3.40 -20.31 -6.05
N VAL A 294 -2.51 -19.87 -6.94
CA VAL A 294 -1.35 -19.03 -6.57
C VAL A 294 -1.81 -17.72 -5.94
N CYS A 295 -2.83 -17.06 -6.51
CA CYS A 295 -3.38 -15.83 -5.95
C CYS A 295 -4.10 -16.06 -4.61
N ARG A 296 -4.82 -17.17 -4.45
CA ARG A 296 -5.48 -17.58 -3.20
C ARG A 296 -4.46 -17.78 -2.09
N GLU A 297 -3.42 -18.56 -2.35
CA GLU A 297 -2.40 -18.82 -1.33
C GLU A 297 -1.64 -17.55 -0.93
N ALA A 298 -1.22 -16.73 -1.89
CA ALA A 298 -0.58 -15.45 -1.63
C ALA A 298 -1.47 -14.53 -0.78
N SER A 299 -2.77 -14.51 -1.06
CA SER A 299 -3.75 -13.70 -0.33
C SER A 299 -3.97 -14.20 1.10
N LYS A 300 -4.02 -15.53 1.32
CA LYS A 300 -4.08 -16.09 2.67
C LYS A 300 -2.86 -15.68 3.50
N GLN A 301 -1.66 -15.75 2.92
CA GLN A 301 -0.43 -15.31 3.58
C GLN A 301 -0.45 -13.79 3.89
N GLU A 302 -1.02 -12.97 3.01
CA GLU A 302 -1.19 -11.53 3.27
C GLU A 302 -2.19 -11.26 4.41
N ILE A 303 -3.30 -11.99 4.49
CA ILE A 303 -4.26 -11.86 5.61
C ILE A 303 -3.57 -12.20 6.94
N ILE A 304 -2.81 -13.29 7.02
CA ILE A 304 -2.03 -13.67 8.21
C ILE A 304 -1.03 -12.56 8.56
N ARG A 305 -0.34 -12.01 7.56
CA ARG A 305 0.60 -10.92 7.77
C ARG A 305 -0.08 -9.68 8.34
N ARG A 306 -1.27 -9.32 7.83
CA ARG A 306 -2.08 -8.20 8.34
C ARG A 306 -2.52 -8.43 9.77
N TYR A 307 -2.93 -9.65 10.11
CA TYR A 307 -3.28 -10.01 11.48
C TYR A 307 -2.11 -9.78 12.44
N TYR A 308 -0.91 -10.29 12.12
CA TYR A 308 0.27 -10.07 12.95
C TYR A 308 0.66 -8.59 13.05
N THR A 309 0.50 -7.83 11.97
CA THR A 309 0.73 -6.39 11.99
C THR A 309 -0.25 -5.68 12.94
N ALA A 310 -1.52 -6.05 12.88
CA ALA A 310 -2.56 -5.44 13.72
C ALA A 310 -2.35 -5.75 15.21
N ILE A 311 -2.04 -7.00 15.58
CA ILE A 311 -1.78 -7.33 17.01
C ILE A 311 -0.50 -6.68 17.53
N CYS A 312 0.54 -6.51 16.71
CA CYS A 312 1.74 -5.75 17.09
C CYS A 312 1.44 -4.26 17.25
N ASN A 313 0.68 -3.67 16.33
CA ASN A 313 0.25 -2.27 16.40
C ASN A 313 -0.66 -2.03 17.62
N PHE A 314 -1.55 -2.95 17.92
CA PHE A 314 -2.38 -2.89 19.13
C PHE A 314 -1.53 -2.92 20.40
N ALA A 315 -0.53 -3.80 20.49
CA ALA A 315 0.42 -3.85 21.60
C ALA A 315 1.29 -2.57 21.72
N GLU A 316 1.45 -1.83 20.62
CA GLU A 316 2.13 -0.52 20.59
C GLU A 316 1.17 0.67 20.83
N GLY A 317 -0.14 0.43 20.94
CA GLY A 317 -1.16 1.47 21.10
C GLY A 317 -1.45 2.26 19.78
N LYS A 318 -1.16 1.67 18.64
CA LYS A 318 -1.32 2.26 17.29
C LYS A 318 -2.52 1.72 16.51
N ALA A 319 -3.15 0.67 16.99
CA ALA A 319 -4.35 0.06 16.39
C ALA A 319 -5.40 -0.18 17.48
N THR A 320 -6.65 -0.36 17.08
CA THR A 320 -7.77 -0.65 17.95
C THR A 320 -8.02 -2.16 18.10
N GLU A 321 -8.71 -2.56 19.16
CA GLU A 321 -9.16 -3.95 19.31
C GLU A 321 -10.13 -4.35 18.20
N ALA A 322 -10.95 -3.41 17.72
CA ALA A 322 -11.88 -3.63 16.62
C ALA A 322 -11.18 -4.01 15.31
N GLU A 323 -10.05 -3.34 14.99
CA GLU A 323 -9.24 -3.70 13.81
C GLU A 323 -8.70 -5.13 13.90
N VAL A 324 -8.17 -5.52 15.07
CA VAL A 324 -7.67 -6.89 15.31
C VAL A 324 -8.80 -7.90 15.16
N ALA A 325 -9.95 -7.65 15.79
CA ALA A 325 -11.12 -8.53 15.75
C ALA A 325 -11.65 -8.68 14.31
N LYS A 326 -11.68 -7.60 13.53
CA LYS A 326 -12.08 -7.63 12.12
C LYS A 326 -11.17 -8.54 11.30
N ILE A 327 -9.85 -8.40 11.41
CA ILE A 327 -8.91 -9.24 10.65
C ILE A 327 -8.99 -10.71 11.11
N ALA A 328 -9.17 -10.97 12.41
CA ALA A 328 -9.39 -12.32 12.92
C ALA A 328 -10.66 -12.96 12.33
N LEU A 329 -11.74 -12.17 12.16
CA LEU A 329 -12.95 -12.63 11.48
C LEU A 329 -12.69 -12.95 10.00
N LEU A 330 -11.88 -12.15 9.32
CA LEU A 330 -11.50 -12.41 7.91
C LEU A 330 -10.65 -13.69 7.78
N MET A 331 -9.74 -13.96 8.73
CA MET A 331 -9.02 -15.24 8.80
C MET A 331 -10.00 -16.40 8.92
N LYS A 332 -11.01 -16.29 9.78
CA LYS A 332 -12.05 -17.32 9.92
C LYS A 332 -12.86 -17.50 8.64
N LYS A 333 -13.25 -16.41 7.94
CA LYS A 333 -13.92 -16.47 6.63
C LYS A 333 -13.05 -17.14 5.58
N ALA A 334 -11.74 -16.86 5.57
CA ALA A 334 -10.76 -17.48 4.67
C ALA A 334 -10.39 -18.93 5.07
N LYS A 335 -10.87 -19.42 6.21
CA LYS A 335 -10.56 -20.73 6.80
C LYS A 335 -9.07 -20.97 7.01
N ILE A 336 -8.39 -19.96 7.53
CA ILE A 336 -6.95 -19.98 7.81
C ILE A 336 -6.67 -19.65 9.28
N THR A 337 -5.53 -20.11 9.74
CA THR A 337 -4.96 -19.84 11.06
C THR A 337 -3.55 -19.28 10.93
N THR A 338 -2.92 -18.90 12.02
CA THR A 338 -1.51 -18.48 12.03
C THR A 338 -0.55 -19.63 11.68
N ASP A 339 -0.99 -20.88 11.84
CA ASP A 339 -0.17 -22.07 11.58
C ASP A 339 -0.11 -22.43 10.09
N ASP A 340 -0.99 -21.86 9.26
CA ASP A 340 -0.89 -21.93 7.80
C ASP A 340 0.33 -21.13 7.26
N ARG A 341 1.05 -20.43 8.13
CA ARG A 341 2.34 -19.81 7.81
C ARG A 341 3.46 -20.67 8.42
N ARG A 342 4.15 -21.44 7.58
CA ARG A 342 5.17 -22.41 7.99
C ARG A 342 6.33 -21.81 8.78
N SER A 343 6.74 -20.57 8.44
CA SER A 343 7.75 -19.84 9.20
C SER A 343 7.31 -19.54 10.64
N THR A 344 6.00 -19.33 10.90
CA THR A 344 5.47 -19.14 12.24
C THR A 344 5.62 -20.41 13.09
N VAL A 345 5.23 -21.55 12.53
CA VAL A 345 5.33 -22.85 13.22
C VAL A 345 6.79 -23.15 13.56
N ALA A 346 7.69 -23.02 12.57
CA ALA A 346 9.11 -23.30 12.76
C ALA A 346 9.79 -22.38 13.80
N ALA A 347 9.40 -21.10 13.83
CA ALA A 347 9.93 -20.15 14.82
C ALA A 347 9.47 -20.50 16.24
N LYS A 348 8.20 -20.88 16.42
CA LYS A 348 7.65 -21.29 17.71
C LYS A 348 8.25 -22.58 18.20
N GLU A 349 8.36 -23.61 17.35
CA GLU A 349 9.03 -24.87 17.69
C GLU A 349 10.50 -24.65 18.12
N ARG A 350 11.20 -23.72 17.45
CA ARG A 350 12.57 -23.37 17.84
C ARG A 350 12.61 -22.66 19.19
N LEU A 351 11.65 -21.75 19.46
CA LEU A 351 11.52 -21.07 20.74
C LEU A 351 11.33 -22.05 21.89
N GLU A 352 10.47 -23.07 21.74
CA GLU A 352 10.24 -24.11 22.74
C GLU A 352 11.52 -24.88 23.08
N LYS A 353 12.37 -25.13 22.10
CA LYS A 353 13.64 -25.86 22.27
C LYS A 353 14.74 -24.99 22.88
N SER A 354 14.87 -23.73 22.42
CA SER A 354 15.99 -22.84 22.78
C SER A 354 15.71 -21.97 24.00
N GLN A 355 14.41 -21.76 24.35
CA GLN A 355 13.97 -20.82 25.40
C GLN A 355 14.47 -19.37 25.18
N SER A 356 14.89 -19.05 23.96
CA SER A 356 15.40 -17.75 23.53
C SER A 356 14.57 -17.19 22.41
N ALA A 357 14.56 -15.85 22.21
CA ALA A 357 13.86 -15.25 21.07
C ALA A 357 14.41 -15.82 19.74
N THR A 358 13.52 -16.28 18.88
CA THR A 358 13.83 -16.97 17.62
C THR A 358 13.18 -16.28 16.43
N ALA A 359 13.70 -16.58 15.26
CA ALA A 359 13.07 -16.26 14.00
C ALA A 359 13.24 -17.40 13.01
N ALA A 360 12.31 -17.53 12.07
CA ALA A 360 12.36 -18.49 10.98
C ALA A 360 12.05 -17.81 9.64
N ILE A 361 12.67 -18.30 8.57
CA ILE A 361 12.44 -17.89 7.19
C ILE A 361 12.08 -19.10 6.35
N GLU A 362 11.05 -18.98 5.54
CA GLU A 362 10.72 -19.87 4.46
C GLU A 362 11.16 -19.23 3.15
N LEU A 363 12.08 -19.87 2.45
CA LEU A 363 12.61 -19.47 1.16
C LEU A 363 11.70 -19.93 0.02
N GLU A 364 11.94 -19.43 -1.19
CA GLU A 364 11.13 -19.75 -2.38
C GLU A 364 11.10 -21.24 -2.73
N ASP A 365 12.18 -21.95 -2.47
CA ASP A 365 12.28 -23.42 -2.68
C ASP A 365 11.55 -24.22 -1.61
N GLY A 366 10.90 -23.58 -0.65
CA GLY A 366 10.22 -24.19 0.48
C GLY A 366 11.14 -24.59 1.64
N THR A 367 12.44 -24.29 1.56
CA THR A 367 13.38 -24.53 2.67
C THR A 367 13.08 -23.61 3.82
N ILE A 368 13.06 -24.16 5.04
CA ILE A 368 12.87 -23.40 6.27
C ILE A 368 14.18 -23.38 7.05
N LEU A 369 14.64 -22.15 7.35
CA LEU A 369 15.80 -21.92 8.21
C LEU A 369 15.35 -21.23 9.48
N THR A 370 16.03 -21.50 10.59
CA THR A 370 15.76 -20.89 11.88
C THR A 370 17.02 -20.24 12.45
N ALA A 371 16.83 -19.25 13.30
CA ALA A 371 17.90 -18.66 14.10
C ALA A 371 17.36 -18.25 15.47
N GLU A 372 18.26 -18.16 16.44
CA GLU A 372 17.98 -17.72 17.80
C GLU A 372 18.85 -16.52 18.19
N THR A 373 18.46 -15.83 19.21
CA THR A 373 19.24 -14.73 19.79
C THR A 373 20.55 -15.29 20.37
N SER A 374 21.65 -14.60 20.12
CA SER A 374 22.96 -14.83 20.75
C SER A 374 23.43 -13.56 21.46
N SER A 375 24.58 -13.62 22.12
CA SER A 375 25.26 -12.42 22.67
C SER A 375 25.69 -11.42 21.58
N LEU A 376 25.88 -11.89 20.35
CA LEU A 376 26.42 -11.10 19.24
C LEU A 376 25.30 -10.53 18.33
N LEU A 377 24.26 -11.32 18.05
CA LEU A 377 23.25 -11.04 17.03
C LEU A 377 21.85 -11.20 17.58
N GLY A 378 20.93 -10.33 17.16
CA GLY A 378 19.50 -10.57 17.32
C GLY A 378 19.03 -11.72 16.41
N PRO A 379 17.83 -12.28 16.63
CA PRO A 379 17.33 -13.43 15.88
C PRO A 379 17.16 -13.10 14.40
N SER A 380 16.73 -11.88 14.07
CA SER A 380 16.59 -11.37 12.71
C SER A 380 17.92 -11.29 11.94
N ALA A 381 18.94 -10.74 12.58
CA ALA A 381 20.27 -10.61 11.99
C ALA A 381 20.93 -11.99 11.77
N ALA A 382 20.83 -12.88 12.76
CA ALA A 382 21.33 -14.25 12.65
C ALA A 382 20.61 -15.02 11.54
N LEU A 383 19.28 -14.87 11.43
CA LEU A 383 18.46 -15.48 10.40
C LEU A 383 18.85 -15.02 9.00
N LEU A 384 19.03 -13.71 8.83
CA LEU A 384 19.45 -13.12 7.55
C LEU A 384 20.78 -13.70 7.06
N LEU A 385 21.78 -13.76 7.94
CA LEU A 385 23.09 -14.38 7.61
C LEU A 385 22.96 -15.88 7.29
N ASN A 386 22.11 -16.60 8.01
CA ASN A 386 21.89 -18.04 7.72
C ASN A 386 21.20 -18.23 6.36
N ALA A 387 20.24 -17.39 6.01
CA ALA A 387 19.58 -17.45 4.71
C ALA A 387 20.54 -17.12 3.56
N LEU A 388 21.37 -16.07 3.68
CA LEU A 388 22.37 -15.72 2.69
C LEU A 388 23.41 -16.83 2.50
N LYS A 389 23.90 -17.43 3.59
CA LYS A 389 24.81 -18.59 3.51
C LYS A 389 24.20 -19.77 2.79
N TYR A 390 22.96 -20.11 3.12
CA TYR A 390 22.25 -21.21 2.47
C TYR A 390 22.13 -20.99 0.96
N LEU A 391 21.65 -19.81 0.57
CA LEU A 391 21.48 -19.46 -0.85
C LEU A 391 22.79 -19.42 -1.62
N ALA A 392 23.89 -19.05 -0.96
CA ALA A 392 25.24 -19.04 -1.54
C ALA A 392 25.95 -20.41 -1.51
N GLY A 393 25.33 -21.47 -0.94
CA GLY A 393 25.98 -22.76 -0.78
C GLY A 393 27.14 -22.77 0.23
N ILE A 394 27.20 -21.78 1.13
CA ILE A 394 28.26 -21.65 2.14
C ILE A 394 27.92 -22.55 3.33
N PRO A 395 28.87 -23.40 3.79
CA PRO A 395 28.65 -24.27 4.93
C PRO A 395 28.23 -23.52 6.20
N HIS A 396 27.32 -24.10 6.97
CA HIS A 396 26.75 -23.46 8.16
C HIS A 396 27.79 -23.03 9.20
N TYR A 397 28.88 -23.79 9.35
CA TYR A 397 29.94 -23.47 10.33
C TYR A 397 30.80 -22.25 9.94
N VAL A 398 30.74 -21.81 8.69
CA VAL A 398 31.47 -20.61 8.24
C VAL A 398 30.83 -19.36 8.85
N LYS A 399 31.66 -18.56 9.54
CA LYS A 399 31.25 -17.28 10.13
C LYS A 399 31.57 -16.14 9.15
N LEU A 400 30.54 -15.57 8.55
CA LEU A 400 30.73 -14.42 7.62
C LEU A 400 31.27 -13.19 8.33
N ILE A 401 30.91 -12.98 9.60
CA ILE A 401 31.44 -11.87 10.42
C ILE A 401 32.20 -12.49 11.60
N PRO A 402 33.50 -12.40 11.66
CA PRO A 402 34.30 -12.84 12.82
C PRO A 402 33.91 -12.05 14.09
N GLN A 403 33.94 -12.71 15.24
CA GLN A 403 33.62 -12.07 16.52
C GLN A 403 34.53 -10.86 16.81
N THR A 404 35.79 -10.92 16.40
CA THR A 404 36.74 -9.81 16.50
C THR A 404 36.31 -8.56 15.76
N MET A 405 35.45 -8.66 14.72
CA MET A 405 34.90 -7.53 14.01
C MET A 405 33.55 -7.05 14.61
N ILE A 406 32.81 -7.94 15.27
CA ILE A 406 31.54 -7.58 15.95
C ILE A 406 31.85 -6.78 17.23
N ALA A 407 32.84 -7.18 18.02
CA ALA A 407 33.15 -6.57 19.29
C ALA A 407 33.40 -5.03 19.24
N PRO A 408 34.18 -4.50 18.27
CA PRO A 408 34.33 -3.06 18.11
C PRO A 408 33.04 -2.32 17.81
N ILE A 409 32.13 -2.93 16.98
CA ILE A 409 30.81 -2.37 16.65
C ILE A 409 29.97 -2.29 17.91
N GLN A 410 29.92 -3.37 18.70
CA GLN A 410 29.20 -3.40 19.98
C GLN A 410 29.72 -2.34 20.95
N LYS A 411 31.04 -2.20 21.07
CA LYS A 411 31.69 -1.16 21.90
C LYS A 411 31.29 0.24 21.46
N THR A 412 31.32 0.52 20.16
CA THR A 412 30.90 1.81 19.60
C THR A 412 29.44 2.08 19.95
N LYS A 413 28.57 1.10 19.70
CA LYS A 413 27.14 1.17 19.90
C LYS A 413 26.75 1.44 21.35
N VAL A 414 27.39 0.76 22.30
CA VAL A 414 27.05 0.86 23.73
C VAL A 414 27.79 2.02 24.40
N ASN A 415 29.12 2.12 24.20
CA ASN A 415 29.94 3.03 24.99
C ASN A 415 29.93 4.47 24.44
N TYR A 416 29.83 4.64 23.11
CA TYR A 416 29.91 5.97 22.50
C TYR A 416 28.54 6.49 22.01
N LEU A 417 27.66 5.61 21.53
CA LEU A 417 26.32 5.98 21.07
C LEU A 417 25.24 5.75 22.12
N HIS A 418 25.62 5.26 23.32
CA HIS A 418 24.74 5.00 24.45
C HIS A 418 23.55 4.09 24.14
N GLY A 419 23.72 3.16 23.19
CA GLY A 419 22.70 2.17 22.84
C GLY A 419 22.51 1.13 23.95
N HIS A 420 21.27 0.76 24.21
CA HIS A 420 20.96 -0.23 25.25
C HIS A 420 21.05 -1.68 24.78
N ASN A 421 21.19 -1.93 23.48
CA ASN A 421 21.26 -3.27 22.90
C ASN A 421 22.59 -3.46 22.17
N PRO A 422 23.50 -4.29 22.70
CA PRO A 422 24.79 -4.52 22.05
C PRO A 422 24.68 -5.37 20.77
N ARG A 423 23.63 -6.17 20.62
CA ARG A 423 23.46 -7.07 19.46
C ARG A 423 23.31 -6.29 18.16
N LEU A 424 23.91 -6.80 17.11
CA LEU A 424 23.79 -6.19 15.78
C LEU A 424 22.38 -6.39 15.21
N HIS A 425 21.89 -5.34 14.54
CA HIS A 425 20.69 -5.33 13.74
C HIS A 425 20.95 -5.81 12.30
N THR A 426 19.90 -6.03 11.53
CA THR A 426 19.98 -6.52 10.15
C THR A 426 20.77 -5.60 9.22
N ASP A 427 20.60 -4.29 9.33
CA ASP A 427 21.36 -3.31 8.55
C ASP A 427 22.85 -3.28 8.93
N GLU A 428 23.16 -3.37 10.24
CA GLU A 428 24.52 -3.39 10.73
C GLU A 428 25.28 -4.64 10.22
N VAL A 429 24.64 -5.81 10.17
CA VAL A 429 25.26 -7.01 9.60
C VAL A 429 25.43 -6.90 8.09
N LEU A 430 24.49 -6.30 7.36
CA LEU A 430 24.63 -6.07 5.91
C LEU A 430 25.80 -5.12 5.60
N VAL A 431 25.93 -4.02 6.33
CA VAL A 431 27.06 -3.10 6.19
C VAL A 431 28.39 -3.82 6.52
N SER A 432 28.40 -4.64 7.59
CA SER A 432 29.59 -5.38 7.99
C SER A 432 30.04 -6.36 6.92
N ILE A 433 29.13 -7.20 6.38
CA ILE A 433 29.50 -8.15 5.31
C ILE A 433 29.85 -7.44 4.00
N SER A 434 29.30 -6.24 3.74
CA SER A 434 29.67 -5.43 2.57
C SER A 434 31.13 -4.96 2.64
N ILE A 435 31.60 -4.57 3.83
CA ILE A 435 32.99 -4.19 4.02
C ILE A 435 33.92 -5.43 3.93
N ILE A 436 33.50 -6.53 4.57
CA ILE A 436 34.31 -7.76 4.59
C ILE A 436 34.38 -8.40 3.19
N SER A 437 33.37 -8.23 2.34
CA SER A 437 33.37 -8.75 0.98
C SER A 437 34.50 -8.26 0.09
N LEU A 438 35.18 -7.16 0.48
CA LEU A 438 36.37 -6.67 -0.21
C LEU A 438 37.56 -7.60 -0.05
N ILE A 439 37.57 -8.46 0.98
CA ILE A 439 38.68 -9.35 1.34
C ILE A 439 38.28 -10.81 1.58
N ASP A 440 37.00 -11.11 1.60
CA ASP A 440 36.43 -12.46 1.84
C ASP A 440 35.41 -12.81 0.78
N GLU A 441 35.71 -13.85 0.00
CA GLU A 441 34.87 -14.30 -1.12
C GLU A 441 33.51 -14.86 -0.63
N ASN A 442 33.44 -15.49 0.56
CA ASN A 442 32.17 -15.98 1.10
C ASN A 442 31.20 -14.82 1.39
N CYS A 443 31.73 -13.71 1.92
CA CYS A 443 30.89 -12.51 2.14
C CYS A 443 30.38 -11.92 0.84
N LYS A 444 31.19 -11.92 -0.22
CA LYS A 444 30.78 -11.47 -1.55
C LYS A 444 29.68 -12.36 -2.12
N LEU A 445 29.89 -13.70 -2.13
CA LEU A 445 28.90 -14.66 -2.57
C LEU A 445 27.58 -14.56 -1.80
N ALA A 446 27.66 -14.31 -0.48
CA ALA A 446 26.47 -14.10 0.35
C ALA A 446 25.72 -12.83 -0.04
N LEU A 447 26.40 -11.71 -0.27
CA LEU A 447 25.76 -10.45 -0.70
C LEU A 447 25.07 -10.57 -2.06
N ASP A 448 25.65 -11.29 -3.00
CA ASP A 448 25.09 -11.54 -4.31
C ASP A 448 23.73 -12.27 -4.24
N GLN A 449 23.41 -12.90 -3.08
CA GLN A 449 22.13 -13.57 -2.85
C GLN A 449 21.01 -12.65 -2.34
N LEU A 450 21.25 -11.39 -2.03
CA LEU A 450 20.22 -10.48 -1.51
C LEU A 450 18.95 -10.41 -2.39
N PRO A 451 19.05 -10.35 -3.73
CA PRO A 451 17.87 -10.36 -4.58
C PRO A 451 16.99 -11.63 -4.45
N ASN A 452 17.60 -12.76 -4.10
CA ASN A 452 16.96 -14.06 -3.96
C ASN A 452 16.14 -14.19 -2.65
N LEU A 453 16.19 -13.19 -1.77
CA LEU A 453 15.36 -13.13 -0.57
C LEU A 453 13.96 -12.53 -0.83
N LYS A 454 13.75 -11.93 -1.99
CA LYS A 454 12.47 -11.30 -2.34
C LYS A 454 11.36 -12.37 -2.36
N GLY A 455 10.27 -12.08 -1.65
CA GLY A 455 9.13 -13.00 -1.53
C GLY A 455 9.24 -14.04 -0.40
N ALA A 456 10.42 -14.20 0.21
CA ALA A 456 10.58 -15.07 1.37
C ALA A 456 9.66 -14.63 2.54
N GLN A 457 9.25 -15.61 3.37
CA GLN A 457 8.33 -15.40 4.48
C GLN A 457 9.05 -15.56 5.82
N VAL A 458 9.10 -14.49 6.61
CA VAL A 458 9.77 -14.49 7.92
C VAL A 458 8.77 -14.34 9.05
N HIS A 459 9.00 -15.08 10.13
CA HIS A 459 8.34 -14.88 11.41
C HIS A 459 9.35 -14.74 12.54
N SER A 460 9.11 -13.79 13.44
CA SER A 460 9.90 -13.60 14.67
C SER A 460 9.00 -13.76 15.89
N THR A 461 9.45 -14.52 16.87
CA THR A 461 8.73 -14.74 18.14
C THR A 461 8.77 -13.53 19.10
N VAL A 462 9.37 -12.43 18.67
CA VAL A 462 9.38 -11.14 19.37
C VAL A 462 9.21 -10.01 18.38
N MET A 463 8.69 -8.88 18.86
CA MET A 463 8.62 -7.65 18.08
C MET A 463 10.03 -7.18 17.71
N LEU A 464 10.27 -7.00 16.43
CA LEU A 464 11.54 -6.50 15.93
C LEU A 464 11.63 -4.97 16.01
N SER A 465 12.86 -4.46 16.05
CA SER A 465 13.12 -3.02 15.95
C SER A 465 12.61 -2.46 14.60
N GLU A 466 12.39 -1.16 14.57
CA GLU A 466 11.98 -0.49 13.32
C GLU A 466 13.02 -0.66 12.21
N VAL A 467 14.30 -0.66 12.57
CA VAL A 467 15.42 -0.88 11.64
C VAL A 467 15.31 -2.25 10.99
N ASP A 468 15.17 -3.31 11.80
CA ASP A 468 15.02 -4.67 11.29
C ASP A 468 13.77 -4.81 10.40
N ARG A 469 12.63 -4.23 10.81
CA ARG A 469 11.39 -4.23 10.02
C ARG A 469 11.58 -3.53 8.67
N LYS A 470 12.21 -2.35 8.65
CA LYS A 470 12.50 -1.60 7.42
C LYS A 470 13.45 -2.36 6.49
N THR A 471 14.48 -3.01 7.03
CA THR A 471 15.44 -3.80 6.25
C THR A 471 14.75 -4.97 5.55
N PHE A 472 13.97 -5.77 6.28
CA PHE A 472 13.23 -6.87 5.66
C PHE A 472 12.22 -6.38 4.60
N ASN A 473 11.51 -5.29 4.87
CA ASN A 473 10.59 -4.71 3.89
C ASN A 473 11.30 -4.25 2.60
N LYS A 474 12.46 -3.60 2.73
CA LYS A 474 13.27 -3.17 1.55
C LYS A 474 13.80 -4.34 0.74
N LEU A 475 14.10 -5.46 1.40
CA LEU A 475 14.50 -6.72 0.74
C LEU A 475 13.28 -7.47 0.12
N GLY A 476 12.08 -6.96 0.26
CA GLY A 476 10.87 -7.61 -0.27
C GLY A 476 10.43 -8.86 0.50
N ILE A 477 10.85 -8.99 1.75
CA ILE A 477 10.55 -10.12 2.63
C ILE A 477 9.22 -9.88 3.35
N GLY A 478 8.35 -10.88 3.36
CA GLY A 478 7.10 -10.87 4.10
C GLY A 478 7.33 -11.15 5.60
N LEU A 479 7.45 -10.08 6.41
CA LEU A 479 7.72 -10.19 7.85
C LEU A 479 6.45 -10.25 8.69
N THR A 480 6.45 -11.13 9.69
CA THR A 480 5.49 -11.18 10.81
C THR A 480 6.22 -11.28 12.15
N CYS A 481 5.59 -10.78 13.22
CA CYS A 481 6.14 -10.86 14.58
C CYS A 481 5.05 -11.20 15.59
N ASP A 482 5.39 -11.98 16.64
CA ASP A 482 4.53 -12.04 17.82
C ASP A 482 4.53 -10.70 18.57
N PRO A 483 3.42 -10.29 19.23
CA PRO A 483 3.31 -9.01 19.93
C PRO A 483 4.03 -9.01 21.31
N VAL A 484 5.14 -9.73 21.39
CA VAL A 484 5.93 -9.89 22.60
C VAL A 484 7.11 -8.93 22.57
N ARG A 485 7.15 -7.98 23.52
CA ARG A 485 8.35 -7.16 23.76
C ARG A 485 9.39 -8.04 24.45
N LYS A 486 10.68 -7.88 24.09
CA LYS A 486 11.80 -8.60 24.73
C LYS A 486 11.63 -8.60 26.26
N ILE A 487 11.48 -9.79 26.83
CA ILE A 487 11.21 -9.95 28.26
C ILE A 487 12.51 -9.61 29.02
N LYS A 488 12.42 -8.76 30.06
CA LYS A 488 13.54 -8.39 30.94
C LYS A 488 14.25 -9.59 31.59
N HIS A 489 13.64 -10.77 31.63
CA HIS A 489 14.22 -12.01 32.18
C HIS A 489 15.42 -12.56 31.40
N LEU A 490 15.55 -12.28 30.10
CA LEU A 490 16.74 -12.64 29.32
C LEU A 490 17.98 -11.82 29.73
N ARG A 491 17.80 -10.65 30.34
CA ARG A 491 18.90 -9.80 30.84
C ARG A 491 19.45 -10.25 32.19
N LYS A 492 18.65 -10.91 33.02
CA LYS A 492 19.11 -11.38 34.36
C LYS A 492 20.06 -12.59 34.26
N LYS A 493 19.84 -13.50 33.32
CA LYS A 493 20.75 -14.65 33.09
C LYS A 493 22.13 -14.23 32.56
N GLU A 494 22.19 -13.16 31.77
CA GLU A 494 23.47 -12.65 31.23
C GLU A 494 24.30 -11.87 32.27
N ALA A 495 23.66 -11.33 33.32
CA ALA A 495 24.35 -10.62 34.39
C ALA A 495 24.79 -11.55 35.57
N GLU A 496 24.35 -12.80 35.57
CA GLU A 496 24.73 -13.82 36.56
C GLU A 496 25.86 -14.73 36.01
N GLU A 497 26.24 -14.60 34.72
CA GLU A 497 27.33 -15.34 34.04
C GLU A 497 28.60 -14.48 33.85
N GLU A 498 28.62 -13.20 34.29
CA GLU A 498 29.82 -12.35 34.43
C GLU A 498 30.30 -12.34 35.91
#